data_16a7d43386160e74a2fa11a5d84edb85
#
_entry.id   16a7d43386160e74a2fa11a5d84edb85
#
_cell.length_a   1.000
_cell.length_b   1.000
_cell.length_c   1.000
_cell.angle_alpha   90.00
_cell.angle_beta   90.00
_cell.angle_gamma   90.00
#
_symmetry.space_group_name_H-M   'P 1'
#
loop_
_entity.id
_entity.type
_entity.pdbx_description
1 polymer ?
#
loop_
_entity_poly.entity_id
_entity_poly.type
_entity_poly.pdbx_seq_one_letter_code
_entity_poly.pdbx_strand_id
1 'polypeptide(L)'
;AWLQSVAGEKMDSILQDNKDINLVFAQNDRMAVGAYLSARQRQLEKEMLFVGIDALPGKGYGVEQVLEGVLDATFIYPTGGDKVMQVAMDILEKRPYERDTKLSTALVDKTNARVMQLQTDHIAEQDGKIERLNNQVDEYWSRYSAQTMFLYACLIILLLFAALLAIIVRAYWTKNRMN
;
A
#
# COMPACT_ATOMS: atom_id res chain seq x y z
N ALA A 1 23.09 -1.79 -8.33
CA ALA A 1 22.29 -1.01 -9.24
C ALA A 1 21.06 -1.82 -9.64
N TRP A 2 19.93 -1.50 -9.12
CA TRP A 2 18.63 -2.16 -9.34
C TRP A 2 17.87 -1.54 -10.54
N LEU A 3 18.59 -0.94 -11.48
CA LEU A 3 18.02 -0.18 -12.59
C LEU A 3 17.96 -1.01 -13.87
N GLN A 4 16.87 -0.86 -14.60
CA GLN A 4 16.64 -1.50 -15.89
C GLN A 4 17.75 -1.17 -16.91
N SER A 5 18.14 0.10 -17.01
CA SER A 5 19.19 0.54 -17.95
C SER A 5 20.54 -0.12 -17.66
N VAL A 6 20.94 -0.16 -16.38
CA VAL A 6 22.20 -0.77 -15.97
C VAL A 6 22.21 -2.28 -16.22
N ALA A 7 21.06 -2.95 -16.00
CA ALA A 7 20.93 -4.37 -16.32
C ALA A 7 21.05 -4.62 -17.83
N GLY A 8 20.46 -3.76 -18.66
CA GLY A 8 20.60 -3.81 -20.11
C GLY A 8 22.06 -3.64 -20.57
N GLU A 9 22.78 -2.64 -20.05
CA GLU A 9 24.19 -2.41 -20.34
C GLU A 9 25.05 -3.63 -19.96
N LYS A 10 24.78 -4.23 -18.78
CA LYS A 10 25.50 -5.44 -18.35
C LYS A 10 25.20 -6.64 -19.24
N MET A 11 23.92 -6.84 -19.57
CA MET A 11 23.52 -7.90 -20.48
C MET A 11 24.16 -7.72 -21.86
N ASP A 12 24.21 -6.48 -22.36
CA ASP A 12 24.85 -6.17 -23.63
C ASP A 12 26.34 -6.55 -23.65
N SER A 13 27.04 -6.26 -22.54
CA SER A 13 28.44 -6.69 -22.39
C SER A 13 28.57 -8.22 -22.30
N ILE A 14 27.69 -8.89 -21.59
CA ILE A 14 27.71 -10.36 -21.44
C ILE A 14 27.48 -11.04 -22.80
N LEU A 15 26.54 -10.55 -23.61
CA LEU A 15 26.19 -11.10 -24.91
C LEU A 15 27.25 -10.86 -25.99
N GLN A 16 28.24 -9.98 -25.76
CA GLN A 16 29.38 -9.85 -26.66
C GLN A 16 30.24 -11.13 -26.71
N ASP A 17 30.44 -11.71 -25.52
CA ASP A 17 31.34 -12.84 -25.35
C ASP A 17 30.62 -14.20 -25.23
N ASN A 18 29.29 -14.17 -24.89
CA ASN A 18 28.50 -15.37 -24.64
C ASN A 18 27.22 -15.35 -25.46
N LYS A 19 27.15 -16.12 -26.52
CA LYS A 19 25.98 -16.20 -27.43
C LYS A 19 25.07 -17.38 -27.15
N ASP A 20 25.48 -18.30 -26.28
CA ASP A 20 24.82 -19.57 -25.95
C ASP A 20 23.98 -19.51 -24.65
N ILE A 21 23.70 -18.30 -24.16
CA ILE A 21 22.84 -18.10 -22.98
C ILE A 21 21.38 -18.40 -23.36
N ASN A 22 20.75 -19.30 -22.61
CA ASN A 22 19.37 -19.70 -22.83
C ASN A 22 18.42 -19.31 -21.67
N LEU A 23 18.97 -18.84 -20.54
CA LEU A 23 18.19 -18.39 -19.38
C LEU A 23 18.86 -17.18 -18.73
N VAL A 24 18.04 -16.17 -18.45
CA VAL A 24 18.41 -14.99 -17.68
C VAL A 24 17.51 -14.92 -16.46
N PHE A 25 18.10 -15.07 -15.27
CA PHE A 25 17.43 -14.87 -14.00
C PHE A 25 17.91 -13.55 -13.42
N ALA A 26 16.98 -12.60 -13.23
CA ALA A 26 17.29 -11.28 -12.71
C ALA A 26 16.72 -11.09 -11.29
N GLN A 27 17.41 -10.28 -10.50
CA GLN A 27 17.06 -9.99 -9.09
C GLN A 27 15.77 -9.19 -8.93
N ASN A 28 15.25 -8.60 -10.01
CA ASN A 28 13.92 -8.04 -10.08
C ASN A 28 13.42 -7.96 -11.53
N ASP A 29 12.11 -7.73 -11.71
CA ASP A 29 11.46 -7.69 -13.02
C ASP A 29 12.02 -6.61 -13.94
N ARG A 30 12.34 -5.42 -13.41
CA ARG A 30 12.91 -4.32 -14.20
C ARG A 30 14.28 -4.69 -14.79
N MET A 31 15.09 -5.41 -14.02
CA MET A 31 16.39 -5.88 -14.51
C MET A 31 16.21 -6.97 -15.58
N ALA A 32 15.23 -7.87 -15.40
CA ALA A 32 14.90 -8.87 -16.42
C ALA A 32 14.45 -8.22 -17.73
N VAL A 33 13.58 -7.22 -17.65
CA VAL A 33 13.16 -6.42 -18.81
C VAL A 33 14.35 -5.72 -19.47
N GLY A 34 15.27 -5.15 -18.69
CA GLY A 34 16.49 -4.54 -19.22
C GLY A 34 17.34 -5.53 -20.01
N ALA A 35 17.52 -6.74 -19.46
CA ALA A 35 18.25 -7.81 -20.15
C ALA A 35 17.53 -8.28 -21.41
N TYR A 36 16.19 -8.45 -21.38
CA TYR A 36 15.37 -8.77 -22.54
C TYR A 36 15.55 -7.73 -23.66
N LEU A 37 15.50 -6.44 -23.35
CA LEU A 37 15.65 -5.37 -24.34
C LEU A 37 17.03 -5.40 -25.01
N SER A 38 18.10 -5.70 -24.27
CA SER A 38 19.45 -5.89 -24.83
C SER A 38 19.51 -7.10 -25.74
N ALA A 39 18.97 -8.25 -25.33
CA ALA A 39 18.89 -9.45 -26.16
C ALA A 39 18.08 -9.20 -27.44
N ARG A 40 16.94 -8.48 -27.34
CA ARG A 40 16.10 -8.12 -28.48
C ARG A 40 16.80 -7.24 -29.50
N GLN A 41 17.64 -6.30 -29.10
CA GLN A 41 18.46 -5.49 -30.02
C GLN A 41 19.42 -6.35 -30.85
N ARG A 42 19.78 -7.53 -30.34
CA ARG A 42 20.65 -8.51 -31.00
C ARG A 42 19.88 -9.65 -31.67
N GLN A 43 18.55 -9.62 -31.63
CA GLN A 43 17.64 -10.66 -32.16
C GLN A 43 17.85 -12.04 -31.50
N LEU A 44 18.24 -12.05 -30.20
CA LEU A 44 18.50 -13.25 -29.41
C LEU A 44 17.37 -13.54 -28.38
N GLU A 45 16.39 -12.65 -28.25
CA GLU A 45 15.33 -12.73 -27.25
C GLU A 45 14.45 -13.99 -27.33
N LYS A 46 14.38 -14.59 -28.54
CA LYS A 46 13.59 -15.82 -28.77
C LYS A 46 14.32 -17.12 -28.39
N GLU A 47 15.60 -17.03 -28.20
CA GLU A 47 16.47 -18.16 -27.86
C GLU A 47 16.68 -18.25 -26.33
N MET A 48 16.14 -17.26 -25.57
CA MET A 48 16.37 -17.10 -24.15
C MET A 48 15.06 -17.06 -23.39
N LEU A 49 15.08 -17.53 -22.14
CA LEU A 49 14.03 -17.32 -21.16
C LEU A 49 14.44 -16.20 -20.22
N PHE A 50 13.48 -15.32 -19.88
CA PHE A 50 13.70 -14.20 -18.97
C PHE A 50 12.81 -14.33 -17.74
N VAL A 51 13.44 -14.46 -16.58
CA VAL A 51 12.76 -14.65 -15.30
C VAL A 51 13.15 -13.53 -14.34
N GLY A 52 12.14 -12.94 -13.71
CA GLY A 52 12.30 -11.87 -12.73
C GLY A 52 11.85 -12.25 -11.33
N ILE A 53 11.86 -11.28 -10.45
CA ILE A 53 11.31 -11.33 -9.10
C ILE A 53 10.59 -9.99 -8.89
N ASP A 54 9.57 -9.99 -8.09
CA ASP A 54 8.68 -8.98 -7.54
C ASP A 54 7.23 -9.29 -7.89
N ALA A 55 6.93 -9.65 -9.13
CA ALA A 55 5.58 -9.90 -9.65
C ALA A 55 4.63 -8.74 -9.30
N LEU A 56 5.13 -7.50 -9.37
CA LEU A 56 4.30 -6.35 -9.07
C LEU A 56 3.18 -6.21 -10.11
N PRO A 57 1.95 -5.89 -9.64
CA PRO A 57 0.83 -5.62 -10.53
C PRO A 57 0.90 -4.19 -11.10
N GLY A 58 0.12 -3.97 -12.16
CA GLY A 58 -0.03 -2.66 -12.79
C GLY A 58 0.80 -2.50 -14.05
N LYS A 59 0.57 -1.36 -14.71
CA LYS A 59 1.13 -1.07 -16.02
C LYS A 59 2.66 -0.92 -15.96
N GLY A 60 3.36 -1.65 -16.83
CA GLY A 60 4.82 -1.65 -16.91
C GLY A 60 5.51 -2.53 -15.87
N TYR A 61 4.77 -3.23 -15.00
CA TYR A 61 5.33 -4.09 -13.96
C TYR A 61 5.33 -5.58 -14.36
N GLY A 62 5.93 -6.41 -13.51
CA GLY A 62 6.27 -7.80 -13.82
C GLY A 62 5.11 -8.65 -14.32
N VAL A 63 3.92 -8.55 -13.73
CA VAL A 63 2.75 -9.32 -14.18
C VAL A 63 2.35 -8.94 -15.61
N GLU A 64 2.33 -7.65 -15.94
CA GLU A 64 2.03 -7.20 -17.30
C GLU A 64 3.13 -7.66 -18.29
N GLN A 65 4.40 -7.60 -17.88
CA GLN A 65 5.51 -8.03 -18.71
C GLN A 65 5.45 -9.54 -19.05
N VAL A 66 4.92 -10.36 -18.14
CA VAL A 66 4.63 -11.78 -18.40
C VAL A 66 3.48 -11.92 -19.40
N LEU A 67 2.41 -11.13 -19.27
CA LEU A 67 1.26 -11.15 -20.19
C LEU A 67 1.64 -10.69 -21.59
N GLU A 68 2.53 -9.72 -21.70
CA GLU A 68 3.06 -9.21 -22.97
C GLU A 68 4.11 -10.14 -23.60
N GLY A 69 4.59 -11.15 -22.86
CA GLY A 69 5.59 -12.10 -23.32
C GLY A 69 7.00 -11.53 -23.36
N VAL A 70 7.27 -10.46 -22.62
CA VAL A 70 8.60 -9.90 -22.35
C VAL A 70 9.34 -10.74 -21.33
N LEU A 71 8.64 -11.16 -20.28
CA LEU A 71 9.11 -12.13 -19.29
C LEU A 71 8.41 -13.46 -19.49
N ASP A 72 9.11 -14.56 -19.31
CA ASP A 72 8.54 -15.88 -19.30
C ASP A 72 7.88 -16.20 -17.95
N ALA A 73 8.48 -15.69 -16.87
CA ALA A 73 7.96 -15.82 -15.52
C ALA A 73 8.53 -14.76 -14.57
N THR A 74 7.84 -14.57 -13.46
CA THR A 74 8.34 -13.82 -12.32
C THR A 74 7.89 -14.51 -11.01
N PHE A 75 8.59 -14.24 -9.92
CA PHE A 75 8.23 -14.74 -8.60
C PHE A 75 7.67 -13.63 -7.73
N ILE A 76 6.60 -13.92 -7.00
CA ILE A 76 6.08 -12.99 -5.99
C ILE A 76 7.14 -12.82 -4.90
N TYR A 77 7.48 -11.57 -4.59
CA TYR A 77 8.32 -11.25 -3.43
C TYR A 77 7.45 -10.87 -2.23
N PRO A 78 7.23 -11.77 -1.28
CA PRO A 78 6.43 -11.47 -0.10
C PRO A 78 7.21 -10.54 0.83
N THR A 79 6.66 -9.37 1.13
CA THR A 79 7.30 -8.40 2.03
C THR A 79 7.28 -8.84 3.49
N GLY A 80 6.27 -9.62 3.89
CA GLY A 80 6.13 -10.19 5.24
C GLY A 80 6.00 -9.13 6.35
N GLY A 81 5.56 -7.92 6.03
CA GLY A 81 5.46 -6.83 7.00
C GLY A 81 4.62 -7.16 8.23
N ASP A 82 3.52 -7.90 8.04
CA ASP A 82 2.67 -8.42 9.12
C ASP A 82 3.45 -9.35 10.07
N LYS A 83 4.24 -10.25 9.51
CA LYS A 83 5.09 -11.19 10.27
C LYS A 83 6.21 -10.47 11.02
N VAL A 84 6.84 -9.49 10.37
CA VAL A 84 7.88 -8.68 11.01
C VAL A 84 7.30 -7.92 12.19
N MET A 85 6.14 -7.31 12.06
CA MET A 85 5.47 -6.61 13.15
C MET A 85 5.08 -7.56 14.28
N GLN A 86 4.54 -8.75 13.95
CA GLN A 86 4.20 -9.76 14.95
C GLN A 86 5.43 -10.19 15.76
N VAL A 87 6.52 -10.54 15.09
CA VAL A 87 7.78 -10.94 15.75
C VAL A 87 8.35 -9.80 16.61
N ALA A 88 8.29 -8.56 16.12
CA ALA A 88 8.74 -7.40 16.90
C ALA A 88 7.92 -7.23 18.18
N MET A 89 6.60 -7.37 18.11
CA MET A 89 5.72 -7.32 19.29
C MET A 89 6.02 -8.46 20.26
N ASP A 90 6.23 -9.68 19.77
CA ASP A 90 6.56 -10.84 20.61
C ASP A 90 7.87 -10.64 21.36
N ILE A 91 8.88 -10.06 20.70
CA ILE A 91 10.16 -9.70 21.34
C ILE A 91 9.97 -8.65 22.43
N LEU A 92 9.23 -7.57 22.14
CA LEU A 92 8.98 -6.50 23.10
C LEU A 92 8.20 -6.97 24.33
N GLU A 93 7.23 -7.85 24.12
CA GLU A 93 6.39 -8.41 25.18
C GLU A 93 7.00 -9.66 25.83
N LYS A 94 8.23 -10.03 25.44
CA LYS A 94 8.96 -11.21 25.94
C LYS A 94 8.19 -12.52 25.74
N ARG A 95 7.39 -12.60 24.66
CA ARG A 95 6.73 -13.83 24.26
C ARG A 95 7.67 -14.73 23.44
N PRO A 96 7.44 -16.04 23.39
CA PRO A 96 8.15 -16.94 22.50
C PRO A 96 7.96 -16.52 21.04
N TYR A 97 9.01 -16.51 20.25
CA TYR A 97 8.98 -16.22 18.82
C TYR A 97 9.89 -17.15 18.03
N GLU A 98 9.58 -17.35 16.76
CA GLU A 98 10.44 -18.10 15.84
C GLU A 98 11.50 -17.15 15.26
N ARG A 99 12.77 -17.57 15.30
CA ARG A 99 13.88 -16.79 14.75
C ARG A 99 13.89 -16.79 13.23
N ASP A 100 13.45 -17.89 12.62
CA ASP A 100 13.44 -18.10 11.17
C ASP A 100 12.01 -18.17 10.67
N THR A 101 11.47 -17.07 10.23
CA THR A 101 10.12 -17.00 9.63
C THR A 101 10.22 -17.24 8.13
N LYS A 102 9.66 -18.35 7.65
CA LYS A 102 9.58 -18.65 6.22
C LYS A 102 8.37 -17.95 5.61
N LEU A 103 8.61 -17.20 4.55
CA LEU A 103 7.56 -16.58 3.73
C LEU A 103 7.31 -17.47 2.50
N SER A 104 6.03 -17.57 2.10
CA SER A 104 5.65 -18.30 0.89
C SER A 104 5.78 -17.41 -0.32
N THR A 105 6.31 -17.94 -1.41
CA THR A 105 6.34 -17.31 -2.72
C THR A 105 5.55 -18.15 -3.73
N ALA A 106 5.19 -17.55 -4.86
CA ALA A 106 4.56 -18.26 -5.96
C ALA A 106 5.16 -17.80 -7.30
N LEU A 107 5.19 -18.72 -8.25
CA LEU A 107 5.55 -18.43 -9.63
C LEU A 107 4.36 -17.80 -10.35
N VAL A 108 4.63 -16.75 -11.10
CA VAL A 108 3.70 -16.12 -12.02
C VAL A 108 4.22 -16.30 -13.43
N ASP A 109 3.48 -17.01 -14.25
CA ASP A 109 3.75 -17.27 -15.65
C ASP A 109 2.51 -17.00 -16.53
N LYS A 110 2.57 -17.30 -17.79
CA LYS A 110 1.47 -17.09 -18.76
C LYS A 110 0.17 -17.81 -18.38
N THR A 111 0.24 -18.87 -17.56
CA THR A 111 -0.93 -19.65 -17.18
C THR A 111 -1.75 -18.99 -16.08
N ASN A 112 -1.13 -18.21 -15.22
CA ASN A 112 -1.79 -17.61 -14.04
C ASN A 112 -1.68 -16.07 -13.98
N ALA A 113 -0.82 -15.43 -14.76
CA ALA A 113 -0.62 -13.98 -14.73
C ALA A 113 -1.93 -13.18 -14.96
N ARG A 114 -2.83 -13.66 -15.83
CA ARG A 114 -4.11 -12.99 -16.08
C ARG A 114 -5.03 -13.03 -14.85
N VAL A 115 -5.09 -14.16 -14.18
CA VAL A 115 -5.88 -14.32 -12.95
C VAL A 115 -5.33 -13.41 -11.86
N MET A 116 -4.00 -13.38 -11.71
CA MET A 116 -3.34 -12.51 -10.74
C MET A 116 -3.61 -11.03 -11.02
N GLN A 117 -3.53 -10.60 -12.28
CA GLN A 117 -3.86 -9.21 -12.66
C GLN A 117 -5.29 -8.85 -12.26
N LEU A 118 -6.27 -9.69 -12.61
CA LEU A 118 -7.68 -9.44 -12.28
C LEU A 118 -7.92 -9.37 -10.77
N GLN A 119 -7.29 -10.25 -9.99
CA GLN A 119 -7.40 -10.22 -8.53
C GLN A 119 -6.80 -8.93 -7.95
N THR A 120 -5.67 -8.50 -8.46
CA THR A 120 -5.00 -7.28 -7.97
C THR A 120 -5.78 -6.02 -8.33
N ASP A 121 -6.32 -5.97 -9.56
CA ASP A 121 -7.18 -4.86 -9.99
C ASP A 121 -8.43 -4.77 -9.09
N HIS A 122 -9.01 -5.92 -8.73
CA HIS A 122 -10.14 -5.97 -7.80
C HIS A 122 -9.79 -5.50 -6.39
N ILE A 123 -8.63 -5.91 -5.87
CA ILE A 123 -8.12 -5.43 -4.57
C ILE A 123 -7.92 -3.92 -4.61
N ALA A 124 -7.28 -3.38 -5.63
CA ALA A 124 -7.07 -1.95 -5.78
C ALA A 124 -8.39 -1.15 -5.84
N GLU A 125 -9.42 -1.71 -6.51
CA GLU A 125 -10.76 -1.11 -6.52
C GLU A 125 -11.39 -1.11 -5.12
N GLN A 126 -11.25 -2.20 -4.36
CA GLN A 126 -11.76 -2.31 -3.00
C GLN A 126 -11.04 -1.34 -2.05
N ASP A 127 -9.73 -1.24 -2.14
CA ASP A 127 -8.94 -0.29 -1.34
C ASP A 127 -9.38 1.15 -1.60
N GLY A 128 -9.60 1.51 -2.86
CA GLY A 128 -10.15 2.82 -3.20
C GLY A 128 -11.58 3.07 -2.70
N LYS A 129 -12.39 2.03 -2.51
CA LYS A 129 -13.71 2.15 -1.86
C LYS A 129 -13.57 2.34 -0.35
N ILE A 130 -12.67 1.59 0.29
CA ILE A 130 -12.39 1.70 1.72
C ILE A 130 -11.88 3.09 2.06
N GLU A 131 -10.93 3.63 1.29
CA GLU A 131 -10.41 4.97 1.48
C GLU A 131 -11.52 6.04 1.39
N ARG A 132 -12.39 5.93 0.38
CA ARG A 132 -13.54 6.84 0.25
C ARG A 132 -14.50 6.75 1.44
N LEU A 133 -14.79 5.54 1.91
CA LEU A 133 -15.65 5.34 3.08
C LEU A 133 -15.01 5.91 4.35
N ASN A 134 -13.72 5.71 4.56
CA ASN A 134 -13.00 6.28 5.69
C ASN A 134 -13.06 7.81 5.67
N ASN A 135 -12.82 8.44 4.51
CA ASN A 135 -12.94 9.89 4.36
C ASN A 135 -14.36 10.40 4.67
N GLN A 136 -15.40 9.67 4.27
CA GLN A 136 -16.79 10.00 4.63
C GLN A 136 -17.03 9.87 6.13
N VAL A 137 -16.54 8.83 6.77
CA VAL A 137 -16.64 8.64 8.22
C VAL A 137 -15.96 9.80 8.96
N ASP A 138 -14.76 10.19 8.56
CA ASP A 138 -14.03 11.31 9.15
C ASP A 138 -14.78 12.64 8.98
N GLU A 139 -15.39 12.86 7.82
CA GLU A 139 -16.24 14.03 7.59
C GLU A 139 -17.48 14.03 8.49
N TYR A 140 -18.15 12.89 8.65
CA TYR A 140 -19.29 12.76 9.57
C TYR A 140 -18.88 13.00 11.03
N TRP A 141 -17.77 12.45 11.48
CA TRP A 141 -17.24 12.67 12.82
C TRP A 141 -16.91 14.14 13.07
N SER A 142 -16.28 14.82 12.12
CA SER A 142 -15.98 16.24 12.19
C SER A 142 -17.26 17.08 12.32
N ARG A 143 -18.26 16.82 11.49
CA ARG A 143 -19.56 17.50 11.54
C ARG A 143 -20.29 17.23 12.85
N TYR A 144 -20.32 15.98 13.30
CA TYR A 144 -20.96 15.60 14.55
C TYR A 144 -20.31 16.27 15.76
N SER A 145 -18.97 16.29 15.82
CA SER A 145 -18.24 16.94 16.90
C SER A 145 -18.50 18.45 16.95
N ALA A 146 -18.54 19.11 15.80
CA ALA A 146 -18.86 20.53 15.70
C ALA A 146 -20.29 20.85 16.17
N GLN A 147 -21.28 20.04 15.77
CA GLN A 147 -22.67 20.18 16.23
C GLN A 147 -22.78 19.97 17.75
N THR A 148 -22.10 18.97 18.28
CA THR A 148 -22.11 18.67 19.72
C THR A 148 -21.47 19.80 20.52
N MET A 149 -20.34 20.35 20.07
CA MET A 149 -19.72 21.53 20.68
C MET A 149 -20.65 22.74 20.65
N PHE A 150 -21.33 22.98 19.53
CA PHE A 150 -22.29 24.08 19.42
C PHE A 150 -23.46 23.92 20.41
N LEU A 151 -24.00 22.71 20.53
CA LEU A 151 -25.07 22.43 21.51
C LEU A 151 -24.62 22.66 22.96
N TYR A 152 -23.41 22.22 23.32
CA TYR A 152 -22.87 22.52 24.67
C TYR A 152 -22.64 24.01 24.88
N ALA A 153 -22.17 24.74 23.91
CA ALA A 153 -22.03 26.19 24.02
C ALA A 153 -23.41 26.89 24.25
N CYS A 154 -24.42 26.49 23.47
CA CYS A 154 -25.78 26.99 23.67
C CYS A 154 -26.33 26.66 25.08
N LEU A 155 -26.10 25.46 25.57
CA LEU A 155 -26.53 25.04 26.91
C LEU A 155 -25.85 25.90 28.00
N ILE A 156 -24.54 26.13 27.90
CA ILE A 156 -23.78 26.97 28.82
C ILE A 156 -24.35 28.42 28.84
N ILE A 157 -24.61 28.98 27.65
CA ILE A 157 -25.19 30.33 27.55
C ILE A 157 -26.55 30.39 28.21
N LEU A 158 -27.41 29.39 28.00
CA LEU A 158 -28.72 29.32 28.65
C LEU A 158 -28.61 29.24 30.17
N LEU A 159 -27.67 28.44 30.70
CA LEU A 159 -27.45 28.35 32.16
C LEU A 159 -26.93 29.67 32.73
N LEU A 160 -26.06 30.39 32.04
CA LEU A 160 -25.58 31.71 32.44
C LEU A 160 -26.73 32.75 32.46
N PHE A 161 -27.61 32.70 31.45
CA PHE A 161 -28.80 33.57 31.40
C PHE A 161 -29.77 33.28 32.56
N ALA A 162 -30.03 32.01 32.85
CA ALA A 162 -30.86 31.60 33.97
C ALA A 162 -30.28 32.05 35.33
N ALA A 163 -28.95 31.90 35.50
CA ALA A 163 -28.26 32.37 36.71
C ALA A 163 -28.35 33.90 36.86
N LEU A 164 -28.14 34.64 35.78
CA LEU A 164 -28.28 36.11 35.79
C LEU A 164 -29.69 36.55 36.15
N LEU A 165 -30.71 35.94 35.56
CA LEU A 165 -32.12 36.18 35.90
C LEU A 165 -32.41 35.92 37.38
N ALA A 166 -31.91 34.80 37.91
CA ALA A 166 -32.07 34.48 39.33
C ALA A 166 -31.43 35.53 40.25
N ILE A 167 -30.27 36.04 39.90
CA ILE A 167 -29.59 37.14 40.63
C ILE A 167 -30.41 38.43 40.59
N ILE A 168 -30.92 38.80 39.42
CA ILE A 168 -31.76 40.02 39.26
C ILE A 168 -33.04 39.89 40.08
N VAL A 169 -33.74 38.77 39.99
CA VAL A 169 -34.97 38.54 40.77
C VAL A 169 -34.67 38.58 42.28
N ARG A 170 -33.59 37.95 42.72
CA ARG A 170 -33.19 38.00 44.14
C ARG A 170 -32.85 39.43 44.58
N ALA A 171 -32.13 40.20 43.80
CA ALA A 171 -31.82 41.59 44.10
C ALA A 171 -33.09 42.47 44.20
N TYR A 172 -34.05 42.25 43.28
CA TYR A 172 -35.32 42.95 43.26
C TYR A 172 -36.14 42.63 44.55
N TRP A 173 -36.25 41.37 44.97
CA TRP A 173 -36.93 40.97 46.17
C TRP A 173 -36.27 41.49 47.46
N THR A 174 -34.94 41.54 47.50
CA THR A 174 -34.20 42.11 48.63
C THR A 174 -34.46 43.61 48.77
N LYS A 175 -34.44 44.33 47.63
CA LYS A 175 -34.75 45.79 47.65
C LYS A 175 -36.16 46.08 48.07
N ASN A 176 -37.15 45.30 47.66
CA ASN A 176 -38.55 45.49 48.02
C ASN A 176 -38.87 45.10 49.52
N ARG A 177 -38.01 44.36 50.18
CA ARG A 177 -38.14 44.05 51.59
C ARG A 177 -37.53 45.12 52.50
N MET A 178 -36.71 45.99 52.01
CA MET A 178 -36.06 47.04 52.79
C MET A 178 -36.75 48.42 52.68
N ASN A 179 -37.73 48.53 51.78
CA ASN A 179 -38.69 49.66 51.73
C ASN A 179 -40.01 49.25 52.40
#